data_103e5ba039875c3c331a4147a02e882f
#
_entry.id   103e5ba039875c3c331a4147a02e882f
#
_cell.length_a   1.000
_cell.length_b   1.000
_cell.length_c   1.000
_cell.angle_alpha   90.00
_cell.angle_beta   90.00
_cell.angle_gamma   90.00
#
_symmetry.space_group_name_H-M   'P 1'
#
loop_
_entity.id
_entity.type
_entity.pdbx_description
1 polymer ?
#
loop_
_entity_poly.entity_id
_entity_poly.type
_entity_poly.pdbx_seq_one_letter_code
_entity_poly.pdbx_strand_id
1 'polypeptide(L)'
;VDVARLKQSWSLVVAHGDQVPLYFYSTLFLAHPETRQMFPTNLAGQRDRLVTALGHIVSNVDQVDRLVGFLRDLGADHRKFAVRPEHYPAVGEALMATLQHFLGDQWTEELAQDWAGAYGLVSQVMIEAAQAAEAVHPPWWVAEIVGHERRAFDVAVLTLRPQYLLPFTPGQSIGVSHPAVRLAVLLAGERAARGRHAGAARAGRAGWRGLLPAGVRMGGR
;
A
#
# COMPACT_ATOMS: atom_id res chain seq x y z
N VAL A 1 9.65 23.29 8.99
CA VAL A 1 8.51 22.42 9.42
C VAL A 1 8.51 22.35 10.94
N ASP A 2 7.44 22.79 11.57
CA ASP A 2 7.24 22.71 13.01
C ASP A 2 6.57 21.39 13.39
N VAL A 3 7.33 20.49 14.02
CA VAL A 3 6.88 19.15 14.41
C VAL A 3 5.75 19.19 15.44
N ALA A 4 5.80 20.12 16.39
CA ALA A 4 4.78 20.22 17.44
C ALA A 4 3.42 20.65 16.84
N ARG A 5 3.44 21.64 15.93
CA ARG A 5 2.22 22.06 15.21
C ARG A 5 1.63 20.94 14.35
N LEU A 6 2.47 20.17 13.63
CA LEU A 6 2.01 19.02 12.86
C LEU A 6 1.31 17.98 13.76
N LYS A 7 1.93 17.59 14.85
CA LYS A 7 1.37 16.60 15.78
C LYS A 7 0.08 17.09 16.43
N GLN A 8 0.04 18.36 16.85
CA GLN A 8 -1.14 18.96 17.46
C GLN A 8 -2.30 19.04 16.47
N SER A 9 -2.07 19.58 15.27
CA SER A 9 -3.11 19.70 14.25
C SER A 9 -3.64 18.32 13.81
N TRP A 10 -2.76 17.33 13.65
CA TRP A 10 -3.19 15.97 13.35
C TRP A 10 -4.10 15.36 14.43
N SER A 11 -3.79 15.59 15.70
CA SER A 11 -4.63 15.11 16.80
C SER A 11 -6.05 15.68 16.77
N LEU A 12 -6.20 16.93 16.35
CA LEU A 12 -7.50 17.56 16.18
C LEU A 12 -8.26 16.97 14.99
N VAL A 13 -7.58 16.76 13.87
CA VAL A 13 -8.19 16.18 12.66
C VAL A 13 -8.69 14.76 12.92
N VAL A 14 -7.87 13.88 13.50
CA VAL A 14 -8.28 12.47 13.72
C VAL A 14 -9.41 12.31 14.72
N ALA A 15 -9.68 13.31 15.55
CA ALA A 15 -10.83 13.31 16.46
C ALA A 15 -12.19 13.26 15.71
N HIS A 16 -12.21 13.62 14.42
CA HIS A 16 -13.38 13.52 13.56
C HIS A 16 -13.62 12.10 13.00
N GLY A 17 -12.76 11.14 13.34
CA GLY A 17 -12.94 9.72 13.00
C GLY A 17 -13.04 9.45 11.51
N ASP A 18 -14.02 8.63 11.13
CA ASP A 18 -14.23 8.16 9.75
C ASP A 18 -14.56 9.27 8.74
N GLN A 19 -14.95 10.46 9.20
CA GLN A 19 -15.27 11.60 8.31
C GLN A 19 -14.00 12.08 7.58
N VAL A 20 -12.84 12.01 8.22
CA VAL A 20 -11.56 12.46 7.65
C VAL A 20 -11.20 11.70 6.37
N PRO A 21 -11.06 10.37 6.38
CA PRO A 21 -10.73 9.65 5.17
C PRO A 21 -11.87 9.64 4.15
N LEU A 22 -13.13 9.77 4.56
CA LEU A 22 -14.26 9.96 3.64
C LEU A 22 -14.13 11.26 2.86
N TYR A 23 -13.85 12.36 3.54
CA TYR A 23 -13.66 13.66 2.90
C TYR A 23 -12.46 13.65 1.98
N PHE A 24 -11.32 13.09 2.43
CA PHE A 24 -10.11 12.96 1.63
C PHE A 24 -10.37 12.26 0.29
N TYR A 25 -10.96 11.06 0.32
CA TYR A 25 -11.21 10.31 -0.93
C TYR A 25 -12.26 10.96 -1.80
N SER A 26 -13.27 11.61 -1.22
CA SER A 26 -14.27 12.38 -1.97
C SER A 26 -13.60 13.54 -2.71
N THR A 27 -12.77 14.31 -2.03
CA THR A 27 -12.03 15.43 -2.60
C THR A 27 -11.07 14.96 -3.69
N LEU A 28 -10.30 13.91 -3.42
CA LEU A 28 -9.35 13.33 -4.38
C LEU A 28 -10.06 12.91 -5.68
N PHE A 29 -11.16 12.17 -5.59
CA PHE A 29 -11.84 11.64 -6.76
C PHE A 29 -12.70 12.67 -7.51
N LEU A 30 -13.12 13.74 -6.84
CA LEU A 30 -13.80 14.86 -7.49
C LEU A 30 -12.83 15.74 -8.27
N ALA A 31 -11.67 16.04 -7.68
CA ALA A 31 -10.65 16.87 -8.33
C ALA A 31 -9.84 16.09 -9.38
N HIS A 32 -9.57 14.80 -9.11
CA HIS A 32 -8.70 13.94 -9.90
C HIS A 32 -9.37 12.58 -10.17
N PRO A 33 -10.43 12.53 -11.00
CA PRO A 33 -11.23 11.33 -11.24
C PRO A 33 -10.45 10.16 -11.84
N GLU A 34 -9.37 10.44 -12.56
CA GLU A 34 -8.45 9.45 -13.12
C GLU A 34 -7.79 8.58 -12.05
N THR A 35 -7.64 9.08 -10.83
CA THR A 35 -7.05 8.33 -9.72
C THR A 35 -7.96 7.23 -9.20
N ARG A 36 -9.28 7.33 -9.43
CA ARG A 36 -10.28 6.40 -8.88
C ARG A 36 -10.03 4.94 -9.23
N GLN A 37 -9.53 4.67 -10.43
CA GLN A 37 -9.22 3.31 -10.90
C GLN A 37 -8.06 2.63 -10.16
N MET A 38 -7.22 3.41 -9.47
CA MET A 38 -6.08 2.91 -8.69
C MET A 38 -6.54 2.31 -7.35
N PHE A 39 -7.77 2.58 -6.94
CA PHE A 39 -8.33 2.18 -5.65
C PHE A 39 -9.42 1.10 -5.81
N PRO A 40 -9.62 0.24 -4.79
CA PRO A 40 -10.68 -0.75 -4.80
C PRO A 40 -12.07 -0.08 -4.78
N THR A 41 -13.09 -0.81 -5.25
CA THR A 41 -14.48 -0.33 -5.21
C THR A 41 -14.94 -0.07 -3.77
N ASN A 42 -14.63 -1.00 -2.85
CA ASN A 42 -14.87 -0.82 -1.41
C ASN A 42 -13.63 -0.21 -0.76
N LEU A 43 -13.78 1.02 -0.27
CA LEU A 43 -12.69 1.80 0.33
C LEU A 43 -12.55 1.62 1.84
N ALA A 44 -13.39 0.81 2.52
CA ALA A 44 -13.36 0.72 3.98
C ALA A 44 -11.95 0.42 4.51
N GLY A 45 -11.34 -0.69 4.09
CA GLY A 45 -9.98 -1.02 4.51
C GLY A 45 -8.90 -0.05 4.00
N GLN A 46 -9.16 0.67 2.90
CA GLN A 46 -8.22 1.67 2.39
C GLN A 46 -8.25 2.95 3.23
N ARG A 47 -9.42 3.35 3.73
CA ARG A 47 -9.58 4.48 4.66
C ARG A 47 -8.79 4.25 5.95
N ASP A 48 -8.92 3.06 6.53
CA ASP A 48 -8.17 2.70 7.76
C ASP A 48 -6.66 2.75 7.52
N ARG A 49 -6.18 2.24 6.38
CA ARG A 49 -4.76 2.27 6.02
C ARG A 49 -4.24 3.69 5.85
N LEU A 50 -5.02 4.59 5.24
CA LEU A 50 -4.64 6.00 5.08
C LEU A 50 -4.41 6.66 6.43
N VAL A 51 -5.39 6.58 7.31
CA VAL A 51 -5.31 7.22 8.64
C VAL A 51 -4.17 6.63 9.46
N THR A 52 -4.00 5.29 9.42
CA THR A 52 -2.91 4.60 10.10
C THR A 52 -1.53 5.03 9.58
N ALA A 53 -1.36 5.11 8.25
CA ALA A 53 -0.09 5.52 7.64
C ALA A 53 0.23 6.99 7.95
N LEU A 54 -0.73 7.90 7.79
CA LEU A 54 -0.55 9.32 8.14
C LEU A 54 -0.24 9.49 9.63
N GLY A 55 -0.99 8.80 10.50
CA GLY A 55 -0.73 8.80 11.94
C GLY A 55 0.67 8.30 12.30
N HIS A 56 1.14 7.25 11.64
CA HIS A 56 2.50 6.73 11.82
C HIS A 56 3.55 7.76 11.36
N ILE A 57 3.36 8.39 10.21
CA ILE A 57 4.26 9.42 9.68
C ILE A 57 4.35 10.60 10.65
N VAL A 58 3.21 11.17 11.04
CA VAL A 58 3.16 12.34 11.92
C VAL A 58 3.73 12.04 13.31
N SER A 59 3.45 10.84 13.85
CA SER A 59 3.98 10.45 15.18
C SER A 59 5.50 10.30 15.18
N ASN A 60 6.11 9.96 14.05
CA ASN A 60 7.54 9.67 13.93
C ASN A 60 8.32 10.73 13.12
N VAL A 61 7.71 11.88 12.83
CA VAL A 61 8.34 12.92 11.99
C VAL A 61 9.66 13.46 12.59
N ASP A 62 9.86 13.32 13.90
CA ASP A 62 11.09 13.63 14.63
C ASP A 62 12.10 12.46 14.72
N GLN A 63 11.73 11.27 14.21
CA GLN A 63 12.57 10.07 14.21
C GLN A 63 12.96 9.70 12.77
N VAL A 64 13.78 10.54 12.14
CA VAL A 64 14.08 10.53 10.71
C VAL A 64 14.50 9.14 10.21
N ASP A 65 15.41 8.46 10.90
CA ASP A 65 15.93 7.16 10.45
C ASP A 65 14.84 6.08 10.35
N ARG A 66 13.93 6.05 11.32
CA ARG A 66 12.80 5.12 11.34
C ARG A 66 11.77 5.47 10.27
N LEU A 67 11.50 6.76 10.13
CA LEU A 67 10.53 7.25 9.16
C LEU A 67 11.01 6.99 7.73
N VAL A 68 12.28 7.25 7.43
CA VAL A 68 12.85 7.01 6.09
C VAL A 68 12.77 5.54 5.70
N GLY A 69 13.06 4.61 6.62
CA GLY A 69 12.89 3.17 6.36
C GLY A 69 11.45 2.82 5.97
N PHE A 70 10.49 3.25 6.77
CA PHE A 70 9.07 3.05 6.50
C PHE A 70 8.62 3.65 5.16
N LEU A 71 9.05 4.89 4.86
CA LEU A 71 8.69 5.59 3.62
C LEU A 71 9.29 4.93 2.37
N ARG A 72 10.51 4.37 2.48
CA ARG A 72 11.13 3.61 1.39
C ARG A 72 10.34 2.34 1.07
N ASP A 73 9.96 1.59 2.09
CA ASP A 73 9.12 0.39 1.91
C ASP A 73 7.76 0.76 1.32
N LEU A 74 7.15 1.82 1.83
CA LEU A 74 5.85 2.31 1.36
C LEU A 74 5.92 2.77 -0.11
N GLY A 75 6.97 3.51 -0.48
CA GLY A 75 7.19 3.97 -1.86
C GLY A 75 7.40 2.80 -2.84
N ALA A 76 8.23 1.83 -2.46
CA ALA A 76 8.42 0.61 -3.25
C ALA A 76 7.11 -0.17 -3.43
N ASP A 77 6.29 -0.27 -2.39
CA ASP A 77 4.99 -0.95 -2.41
C ASP A 77 3.95 -0.24 -3.27
N HIS A 78 3.99 1.09 -3.38
CA HIS A 78 3.08 1.87 -4.22
C HIS A 78 3.19 1.53 -5.71
N ARG A 79 4.34 1.01 -6.17
CA ARG A 79 4.53 0.51 -7.53
C ARG A 79 3.53 -0.59 -7.93
N LYS A 80 3.08 -1.39 -6.98
CA LYS A 80 2.08 -2.47 -7.20
C LYS A 80 0.74 -1.93 -7.69
N PHE A 81 0.46 -0.66 -7.40
CA PHE A 81 -0.77 0.03 -7.75
C PHE A 81 -0.58 1.00 -8.93
N ALA A 82 0.55 0.89 -9.66
CA ALA A 82 0.93 1.75 -10.76
C ALA A 82 0.99 3.25 -10.38
N VAL A 83 1.31 3.55 -9.11
CA VAL A 83 1.53 4.92 -8.66
C VAL A 83 2.80 5.46 -9.32
N ARG A 84 2.70 6.68 -9.84
CA ARG A 84 3.77 7.41 -10.52
C ARG A 84 4.00 8.77 -9.84
N PRO A 85 5.14 9.43 -10.08
CA PRO A 85 5.43 10.74 -9.49
C PRO A 85 4.33 11.78 -9.71
N GLU A 86 3.68 11.79 -10.88
CA GLU A 86 2.61 12.72 -11.23
C GLU A 86 1.32 12.56 -10.40
N HIS A 87 1.15 11.46 -9.66
CA HIS A 87 -0.01 11.24 -8.80
C HIS A 87 0.14 11.88 -7.41
N TYR A 88 1.37 12.15 -6.97
CA TYR A 88 1.61 12.70 -5.63
C TYR A 88 1.04 14.11 -5.43
N PRO A 89 1.13 15.05 -6.40
CA PRO A 89 0.48 16.36 -6.26
C PRO A 89 -1.02 16.27 -5.97
N ALA A 90 -1.75 15.42 -6.70
CA ALA A 90 -3.20 15.23 -6.50
C ALA A 90 -3.53 14.76 -5.08
N VAL A 91 -2.73 13.84 -4.54
CA VAL A 91 -2.87 13.36 -3.15
C VAL A 91 -2.53 14.47 -2.15
N GLY A 92 -1.49 15.27 -2.43
CA GLY A 92 -1.12 16.42 -1.60
C GLY A 92 -2.23 17.47 -1.54
N GLU A 93 -2.80 17.84 -2.67
CA GLU A 93 -3.93 18.78 -2.77
C GLU A 93 -5.14 18.27 -1.95
N ALA A 94 -5.53 17.02 -2.13
CA ALA A 94 -6.62 16.42 -1.36
C ALA A 94 -6.34 16.37 0.14
N LEU A 95 -5.08 16.12 0.55
CA LEU A 95 -4.66 16.16 1.95
C LEU A 95 -4.76 17.56 2.53
N MET A 96 -4.21 18.58 1.85
CA MET A 96 -4.28 19.97 2.30
C MET A 96 -5.73 20.44 2.43
N ALA A 97 -6.58 20.16 1.45
CA ALA A 97 -8.02 20.48 1.49
C ALA A 97 -8.73 19.79 2.67
N THR A 98 -8.37 18.54 2.96
CA THR A 98 -8.93 17.80 4.10
C THR A 98 -8.52 18.42 5.43
N LEU A 99 -7.24 18.73 5.61
CA LEU A 99 -6.74 19.37 6.82
C LEU A 99 -7.39 20.73 7.04
N GLN A 100 -7.46 21.55 5.99
CA GLN A 100 -8.12 22.86 6.04
C GLN A 100 -9.59 22.75 6.45
N HIS A 101 -10.31 21.78 5.88
CA HIS A 101 -11.73 21.57 6.19
C HIS A 101 -11.97 21.25 7.67
N PHE A 102 -11.18 20.33 8.24
CA PHE A 102 -11.40 19.89 9.63
C PHE A 102 -10.78 20.82 10.68
N LEU A 103 -9.78 21.61 10.33
CA LEU A 103 -9.15 22.57 11.23
C LEU A 103 -9.84 23.95 11.23
N GLY A 104 -10.58 24.30 10.17
CA GLY A 104 -11.30 25.56 10.09
C GLY A 104 -10.40 26.75 10.40
N ASP A 105 -10.79 27.58 11.37
CA ASP A 105 -10.05 28.79 11.77
C ASP A 105 -8.64 28.51 12.34
N GLN A 106 -8.34 27.25 12.69
CA GLN A 106 -7.00 26.84 13.14
C GLN A 106 -6.04 26.57 11.97
N TRP A 107 -6.53 26.57 10.73
CA TRP A 107 -5.71 26.41 9.53
C TRP A 107 -5.07 27.75 9.17
N THR A 108 -3.84 27.97 9.65
CA THR A 108 -3.05 29.18 9.34
C THR A 108 -2.12 28.93 8.16
N GLU A 109 -1.60 30.02 7.58
CA GLU A 109 -0.62 29.95 6.50
C GLU A 109 0.67 29.21 6.93
N GLU A 110 1.15 29.43 8.15
CA GLU A 110 2.33 28.75 8.69
C GLU A 110 2.08 27.23 8.82
N LEU A 111 0.88 26.84 9.25
CA LEU A 111 0.50 25.43 9.34
C LEU A 111 0.39 24.79 7.96
N ALA A 112 -0.16 25.51 6.99
CA ALA A 112 -0.22 25.05 5.60
C ALA A 112 1.17 24.82 5.02
N GLN A 113 2.12 25.73 5.28
CA GLN A 113 3.52 25.59 4.87
C GLN A 113 4.20 24.41 5.56
N ASP A 114 3.95 24.16 6.84
CA ASP A 114 4.49 23.01 7.56
C ASP A 114 3.99 21.68 6.96
N TRP A 115 2.69 21.57 6.69
CA TRP A 115 2.11 20.39 6.09
C TRP A 115 2.58 20.17 4.65
N ALA A 116 2.63 21.23 3.84
CA ALA A 116 3.13 21.14 2.46
C ALA A 116 4.61 20.72 2.43
N GLY A 117 5.44 21.29 3.32
CA GLY A 117 6.83 20.92 3.44
C GLY A 117 7.03 19.47 3.91
N ALA A 118 6.28 19.03 4.92
CA ALA A 118 6.31 17.65 5.40
C ALA A 118 5.87 16.66 4.32
N TYR A 119 4.75 16.95 3.62
CA TYR A 119 4.27 16.12 2.52
C TYR A 119 5.25 16.07 1.35
N GLY A 120 5.87 17.19 1.01
CA GLY A 120 6.90 17.25 -0.04
C GLY A 120 8.09 16.32 0.25
N LEU A 121 8.61 16.34 1.49
CA LEU A 121 9.69 15.43 1.90
C LEU A 121 9.25 13.96 1.85
N VAL A 122 8.08 13.64 2.37
CA VAL A 122 7.52 12.28 2.36
C VAL A 122 7.36 11.77 0.93
N SER A 123 6.75 12.54 0.05
CA SER A 123 6.53 12.16 -1.35
C SER A 123 7.85 11.98 -2.10
N GLN A 124 8.84 12.83 -1.86
CA GLN A 124 10.16 12.72 -2.47
C GLN A 124 10.84 11.40 -2.09
N VAL A 125 10.90 11.06 -0.80
CA VAL A 125 11.51 9.81 -0.32
C VAL A 125 10.80 8.59 -0.92
N MET A 126 9.47 8.62 -1.02
CA MET A 126 8.69 7.53 -1.61
C MET A 126 8.95 7.40 -3.13
N ILE A 127 9.03 8.50 -3.86
CA ILE A 127 9.33 8.52 -5.31
C ILE A 127 10.73 7.96 -5.57
N GLU A 128 11.74 8.44 -4.84
CA GLU A 128 13.12 7.96 -4.96
C GLU A 128 13.24 6.45 -4.67
N ALA A 129 12.54 5.97 -3.63
CA ALA A 129 12.52 4.57 -3.29
C ALA A 129 11.82 3.70 -4.35
N ALA A 130 10.73 4.20 -4.93
CA ALA A 130 10.04 3.52 -6.03
C ALA A 130 10.96 3.39 -7.26
N GLN A 131 11.67 4.45 -7.64
CA GLN A 131 12.64 4.46 -8.74
C GLN A 131 13.82 3.51 -8.48
N ALA A 132 14.37 3.53 -7.26
CA ALA A 132 15.45 2.63 -6.88
C ALA A 132 15.00 1.15 -6.93
N ALA A 133 13.79 0.85 -6.47
CA ALA A 133 13.24 -0.49 -6.53
C ALA A 133 12.94 -0.96 -7.96
N GLU A 134 12.61 -0.06 -8.88
CA GLU A 134 12.37 -0.37 -10.29
C GLU A 134 13.62 -0.93 -10.98
N ALA A 135 14.79 -0.42 -10.62
CA ALA A 135 16.06 -0.89 -11.15
C ALA A 135 16.43 -2.31 -10.69
N VAL A 136 15.83 -2.80 -9.59
CA VAL A 136 16.23 -4.07 -8.95
C VAL A 136 15.23 -5.20 -9.23
N HIS A 137 13.93 -4.91 -9.19
CA HIS A 137 12.90 -5.94 -9.34
C HIS A 137 11.58 -5.36 -9.88
N PRO A 138 10.76 -6.18 -10.56
CA PRO A 138 9.45 -5.74 -11.03
C PRO A 138 8.50 -5.48 -9.85
N PRO A 139 7.44 -4.69 -10.04
CA PRO A 139 6.43 -4.46 -8.99
C PRO A 139 5.62 -5.72 -8.66
N TRP A 140 5.54 -6.66 -9.60
CA TRP A 140 4.85 -7.93 -9.49
C TRP A 140 5.64 -9.06 -10.14
N TRP A 141 5.65 -10.23 -9.53
CA TRP A 141 6.06 -11.47 -10.16
C TRP A 141 4.84 -12.17 -10.74
N VAL A 142 4.87 -12.44 -12.04
CA VAL A 142 3.84 -13.28 -12.68
C VAL A 142 4.20 -14.73 -12.44
N ALA A 143 3.23 -15.52 -12.02
CA ALA A 143 3.40 -16.95 -11.80
C ALA A 143 2.21 -17.73 -12.35
N GLU A 144 2.50 -18.95 -12.77
CA GLU A 144 1.50 -19.96 -13.13
C GLU A 144 1.13 -20.77 -11.89
N ILE A 145 -0.17 -21.06 -11.70
CA ILE A 145 -0.60 -22.03 -10.69
C ILE A 145 -0.46 -23.43 -11.33
N VAL A 146 0.58 -24.17 -10.90
CA VAL A 146 0.87 -25.52 -11.41
C VAL A 146 0.32 -26.63 -10.51
N GLY A 147 -0.18 -26.29 -9.33
CA GLY A 147 -0.82 -27.22 -8.42
C GLY A 147 -1.76 -26.51 -7.46
N HIS A 148 -2.90 -27.16 -7.19
CA HIS A 148 -3.90 -26.71 -6.24
C HIS A 148 -4.38 -27.89 -5.42
N GLU A 149 -4.08 -27.92 -4.14
CA GLU A 149 -4.47 -29.00 -3.24
C GLU A 149 -5.26 -28.44 -2.08
N ARG A 150 -6.53 -28.84 -1.98
CA ARG A 150 -7.38 -28.45 -0.85
C ARG A 150 -7.02 -29.26 0.39
N ARG A 151 -6.70 -28.60 1.49
CA ARG A 151 -6.34 -29.23 2.78
C ARG A 151 -7.48 -29.21 3.79
N ALA A 152 -8.33 -28.17 3.74
CA ALA A 152 -9.51 -28.03 4.59
C ALA A 152 -10.58 -27.24 3.85
N PHE A 153 -11.69 -26.97 4.51
CA PHE A 153 -12.82 -26.20 3.92
C PHE A 153 -12.37 -24.83 3.42
N ASP A 154 -11.49 -24.16 4.16
CA ASP A 154 -11.01 -22.79 3.93
C ASP A 154 -9.49 -22.69 3.73
N VAL A 155 -8.79 -23.82 3.57
CA VAL A 155 -7.34 -23.87 3.40
C VAL A 155 -7.00 -24.67 2.13
N ALA A 156 -6.16 -24.07 1.28
CA ALA A 156 -5.56 -24.74 0.13
C ALA A 156 -4.05 -24.51 0.08
N VAL A 157 -3.36 -25.45 -0.54
CA VAL A 157 -1.94 -25.32 -0.91
C VAL A 157 -1.88 -25.06 -2.41
N LEU A 158 -1.28 -23.93 -2.79
CA LEU A 158 -1.02 -23.59 -4.18
C LEU A 158 0.46 -23.81 -4.48
N THR A 159 0.76 -24.53 -5.55
CA THR A 159 2.11 -24.60 -6.10
C THR A 159 2.22 -23.60 -7.23
N LEU A 160 3.12 -22.64 -7.08
CA LEU A 160 3.31 -21.55 -8.03
C LEU A 160 4.65 -21.72 -8.75
N ARG A 161 4.63 -21.49 -10.07
CA ARG A 161 5.82 -21.40 -10.92
C ARG A 161 5.99 -19.97 -11.37
N PRO A 162 6.87 -19.16 -10.74
CA PRO A 162 7.11 -17.80 -11.17
C PRO A 162 7.89 -17.79 -12.49
N GLN A 163 7.64 -16.79 -13.34
CA GLN A 163 8.37 -16.58 -14.60
C GLN A 163 9.85 -16.22 -14.36
N TYR A 164 10.11 -15.49 -13.28
CA TYR A 164 11.44 -15.11 -12.84
C TYR A 164 11.63 -15.52 -11.39
N LEU A 165 12.90 -15.62 -10.96
CA LEU A 165 13.22 -15.95 -9.58
C LEU A 165 12.55 -14.95 -8.62
N LEU A 166 11.70 -15.46 -7.74
CA LEU A 166 11.09 -14.70 -6.64
C LEU A 166 11.91 -14.98 -5.38
N PRO A 167 12.72 -14.01 -4.91
CA PRO A 167 13.40 -14.17 -3.64
C PRO A 167 12.37 -14.09 -2.50
N PHE A 168 12.41 -15.05 -1.59
CA PHE A 168 11.58 -15.05 -0.38
C PHE A 168 12.29 -15.72 0.77
N THR A 169 11.89 -15.37 1.99
CA THR A 169 12.35 -16.03 3.22
C THR A 169 11.24 -16.97 3.69
N PRO A 170 11.57 -18.20 4.17
CA PRO A 170 10.59 -19.11 4.76
C PRO A 170 9.75 -18.40 5.83
N GLY A 171 8.43 -18.57 5.78
CA GLY A 171 7.49 -17.90 6.67
C GLY A 171 7.07 -16.49 6.23
N GLN A 172 7.67 -15.92 5.20
CA GLN A 172 7.26 -14.64 4.63
C GLN A 172 5.86 -14.74 4.01
N SER A 173 5.02 -13.71 4.22
CA SER A 173 3.75 -13.59 3.52
C SER A 173 3.96 -12.94 2.15
N ILE A 174 3.23 -13.42 1.15
CA ILE A 174 3.17 -12.81 -0.18
C ILE A 174 1.72 -12.41 -0.50
N GLY A 175 1.56 -11.26 -1.14
CA GLY A 175 0.27 -10.86 -1.69
C GLY A 175 0.06 -11.51 -3.05
N VAL A 176 -1.11 -12.08 -3.31
CA VAL A 176 -1.48 -12.68 -4.60
C VAL A 176 -2.66 -11.96 -5.18
N SER A 177 -2.56 -11.52 -6.43
CA SER A 177 -3.64 -10.94 -7.21
C SER A 177 -3.96 -11.86 -8.38
N HIS A 178 -5.24 -12.17 -8.55
CA HIS A 178 -5.77 -12.99 -9.65
C HIS A 178 -7.04 -12.31 -10.19
N PRO A 179 -7.38 -12.41 -11.49
CA PRO A 179 -8.58 -11.78 -12.04
C PRO A 179 -9.89 -12.11 -11.30
N ALA A 180 -9.99 -13.31 -10.74
CA ALA A 180 -11.16 -13.77 -9.97
C ALA A 180 -11.05 -13.45 -8.45
N VAL A 181 -9.89 -13.01 -7.95
CA VAL A 181 -9.65 -12.76 -6.52
C VAL A 181 -8.75 -11.54 -6.38
N ARG A 182 -9.29 -10.46 -5.84
CA ARG A 182 -8.51 -9.26 -5.53
C ARG A 182 -7.74 -9.48 -4.24
N LEU A 183 -6.46 -9.71 -4.34
CA LEU A 183 -5.47 -9.78 -3.27
C LEU A 183 -5.81 -10.78 -2.14
N ALA A 184 -5.17 -11.94 -2.17
CA ALA A 184 -5.06 -12.84 -1.03
C ALA A 184 -3.64 -12.73 -0.46
N VAL A 185 -3.51 -12.79 0.86
CA VAL A 185 -2.21 -12.91 1.53
C VAL A 185 -1.94 -14.41 1.72
N LEU A 186 -0.81 -14.88 1.19
CA LEU A 186 -0.36 -16.25 1.31
C LEU A 186 0.89 -16.29 2.19
N LEU A 187 1.01 -17.32 3.03
CA LEU A 187 2.25 -17.63 3.71
C LEU A 187 3.12 -18.48 2.78
N ALA A 188 4.32 -17.99 2.44
CA ALA A 188 5.29 -18.75 1.72
C ALA A 188 5.88 -19.84 2.65
N GLY A 189 5.54 -21.08 2.41
CA GLY A 189 6.10 -22.23 3.11
C GLY A 189 7.20 -22.89 2.29
N GLU A 190 8.13 -23.63 2.95
CA GLU A 190 9.23 -24.30 2.30
C GLU A 190 8.78 -25.33 1.26
N ARG A 191 9.34 -25.24 0.07
CA ARG A 191 10.22 -26.20 -0.60
C ARG A 191 10.75 -25.60 -1.90
N ALA A 192 11.94 -25.05 -1.87
CA ALA A 192 12.81 -25.12 -3.02
C ALA A 192 13.31 -26.57 -3.14
N ALA A 193 12.51 -27.49 -3.64
CA ALA A 193 13.06 -28.70 -4.22
C ALA A 193 13.90 -28.28 -5.43
N ARG A 194 15.11 -28.80 -5.54
CA ARG A 194 16.11 -28.56 -6.58
C ARG A 194 15.45 -28.47 -7.98
N GLY A 195 15.15 -27.27 -8.42
CA GLY A 195 14.48 -26.98 -9.68
C GLY A 195 13.55 -25.76 -9.53
N ARG A 196 13.55 -24.89 -10.49
CA ARG A 196 12.91 -23.56 -10.63
C ARG A 196 11.43 -23.45 -10.18
N HIS A 197 11.06 -23.90 -9.00
CA HIS A 197 9.69 -23.80 -8.48
C HIS A 197 9.71 -23.06 -7.15
N ALA A 198 8.91 -22.02 -7.04
CA ALA A 198 8.61 -21.41 -5.74
C ALA A 198 7.78 -22.37 -4.89
N GLY A 199 8.04 -22.39 -3.59
CA GLY A 199 7.41 -23.29 -2.65
C GLY A 199 5.89 -23.14 -2.54
N ALA A 200 5.24 -24.11 -1.89
CA ALA A 200 3.82 -24.11 -1.65
C ALA A 200 3.42 -22.99 -0.68
N ALA A 201 2.37 -22.23 -1.04
CA ALA A 201 1.81 -21.19 -0.21
C ALA A 201 0.45 -21.61 0.36
N ARG A 202 0.17 -21.28 1.65
CA ARG A 202 -1.14 -21.52 2.27
C ARG A 202 -2.03 -20.29 2.14
N ALA A 203 -3.21 -20.46 1.55
CA ALA A 203 -4.23 -19.43 1.49
C ALA A 203 -5.26 -19.63 2.61
N GLY A 204 -5.46 -18.59 3.45
CA GLY A 204 -6.58 -18.51 4.38
C GLY A 204 -7.71 -17.65 3.81
N ARG A 205 -8.94 -18.03 4.10
CA ARG A 205 -10.22 -17.35 3.84
C ARG A 205 -10.35 -16.50 2.58
N ALA A 206 -10.64 -17.15 1.43
CA ALA A 206 -11.44 -16.56 0.34
C ALA A 206 -11.95 -17.70 -0.55
N GLY A 207 -13.15 -17.55 -1.13
CA GLY A 207 -13.83 -18.57 -1.90
C GLY A 207 -13.11 -18.97 -3.19
N TRP A 208 -12.24 -19.94 -3.11
CA TRP A 208 -11.38 -20.45 -4.19
C TRP A 208 -12.06 -21.50 -5.08
N ARG A 209 -13.39 -21.46 -5.23
CA ARG A 209 -14.09 -22.39 -6.12
C ARG A 209 -13.90 -21.96 -7.57
N GLY A 210 -13.26 -22.77 -8.38
CA GLY A 210 -13.27 -22.64 -9.85
C GLY A 210 -12.08 -21.90 -10.47
N LEU A 211 -10.91 -21.87 -9.84
CA LEU A 211 -9.70 -21.35 -10.48
C LEU A 211 -9.20 -22.30 -11.57
N LEU A 212 -9.48 -21.95 -12.82
CA LEU A 212 -8.78 -22.49 -13.99
C LEU A 212 -7.35 -21.92 -14.07
N PRO A 213 -6.41 -22.58 -14.78
CA PRO A 213 -5.02 -22.12 -14.87
C PRO A 213 -4.94 -20.75 -15.55
N ALA A 214 -4.90 -19.72 -14.75
CA ALA A 214 -4.67 -18.33 -15.16
C ALA A 214 -3.45 -17.79 -14.43
N GLY A 215 -2.73 -16.88 -15.06
CA GLY A 215 -1.54 -16.25 -14.48
C GLY A 215 -1.89 -15.46 -13.20
N VAL A 216 -1.05 -15.58 -12.19
CA VAL A 216 -1.15 -14.91 -10.91
C VAL A 216 -0.04 -13.86 -10.81
N ARG A 217 -0.36 -12.68 -10.28
CA ARG A 217 0.63 -11.66 -9.92
C ARG A 217 0.95 -11.77 -8.43
N MET A 218 2.21 -11.80 -8.08
CA MET A 218 2.70 -11.89 -6.70
C MET A 218 3.51 -10.64 -6.35
N GLY A 219 3.23 -10.06 -5.18
CA GLY A 219 4.04 -8.99 -4.60
C GLY A 219 4.69 -9.45 -3.30
N GLY A 220 6.00 -9.22 -3.12
CA GLY A 220 6.71 -9.43 -1.86
C GLY A 220 6.44 -8.27 -0.88
N ARG A 221 6.47 -8.55 0.42
CA ARG A 221 6.64 -7.58 1.50
C ARG A 221 7.99 -7.81 2.14
#